data_5f397e6285d77d08983e7307acaa68f2
#
_entry.id   5f397e6285d77d08983e7307acaa68f2
#
_cell.length_a   1.000
_cell.length_b   1.000
_cell.length_c   1.000
_cell.angle_alpha   90.00
_cell.angle_beta   90.00
_cell.angle_gamma   90.00
#
_symmetry.space_group_name_H-M   'P 1'
#
loop_
_entity.id
_entity.type
_entity.pdbx_description
1 polymer ?
#
loop_
_entity_poly.entity_id
_entity_poly.type
_entity_poly.pdbx_seq_one_letter_code
_entity_poly.pdbx_strand_id
1 'polypeptide(L)'
;MLYGGSAGGGKSYAMLADPLHGLNNANFSGLLVRHTTEELRELIQKSQELYPKAVPGIKWSERKSQWTTPQGGRLWMSYLDKDTDVTRYQGQAFNWLGFDELTQWGSPYAWDYMRSRLRSAHAKELGLYMRATTNPGGSGHAWVKKTFIDPSPANQSFWATNIETGETIKFPAGHSKAGQPLFKRKFIPASLFDNPYLAESGDYEAMLLSLPEHQRKQLLEGNWDVNEGAAFPEFNRTIHVVDDFKIPHSWTKFRACDYGYGSYTGVLWFAVSPDEQLIVYRELYCSKVTATDLADMVLDAESEDGTIRYGVLDSSLWHNRGDTGPSLAEQMNMKGCRWRPSDRSRGSRVSGKNEIHRRLQVDEFTEKPRIVFMASCTNTIAQLPSIPLDKKNPEDVDTNAEDHLYDALRYGIMTRPRSSLWDYDPAKQRSGFQAADSRFGY
;
A
#
# COMPACT_ATOMS: atom_id res chain seq x y z
N MET A 1 -13.08 -12.67 5.28
CA MET A 1 -11.97 -13.64 5.26
C MET A 1 -11.28 -13.53 3.91
N LEU A 2 -9.97 -13.54 3.91
CA LEU A 2 -9.12 -13.60 2.70
C LEU A 2 -8.47 -14.98 2.63
N TYR A 3 -8.59 -15.66 1.49
CA TYR A 3 -7.84 -16.86 1.14
C TYR A 3 -6.89 -16.52 0.00
N GLY A 4 -5.59 -16.46 0.27
CA GLY A 4 -4.64 -15.89 -0.68
C GLY A 4 -3.22 -16.33 -0.45
N GLY A 5 -2.35 -16.14 -1.44
CA GLY A 5 -0.96 -16.56 -1.42
C GLY A 5 -0.50 -17.04 -2.79
N SER A 6 0.14 -18.21 -2.88
CA SER A 6 0.70 -18.68 -4.14
C SER A 6 -0.36 -18.97 -5.21
N ALA A 7 0.06 -18.91 -6.47
CA ALA A 7 -0.73 -19.38 -7.60
C ALA A 7 -0.94 -20.90 -7.50
N GLY A 8 -1.99 -21.41 -8.13
CA GLY A 8 -2.27 -22.85 -8.16
C GLY A 8 -2.89 -23.44 -6.88
N GLY A 9 -3.03 -22.67 -5.77
CA GLY A 9 -3.56 -23.14 -4.48
C GLY A 9 -5.06 -23.37 -4.43
N GLY A 10 -5.77 -23.49 -5.56
CA GLY A 10 -7.20 -23.84 -5.59
C GLY A 10 -8.16 -22.70 -5.22
N LYS A 11 -7.69 -21.43 -5.16
CA LYS A 11 -8.45 -20.28 -4.70
C LYS A 11 -9.80 -20.08 -5.39
N SER A 12 -9.86 -20.14 -6.72
CA SER A 12 -11.10 -19.96 -7.48
C SER A 12 -12.12 -21.06 -7.20
N TYR A 13 -11.66 -22.31 -7.02
CA TYR A 13 -12.55 -23.39 -6.61
C TYR A 13 -13.07 -23.22 -5.19
N ALA A 14 -12.25 -22.78 -4.26
CA ALA A 14 -12.67 -22.48 -2.89
C ALA A 14 -13.71 -21.35 -2.88
N MET A 15 -13.53 -20.31 -3.71
CA MET A 15 -14.49 -19.21 -3.86
C MET A 15 -15.85 -19.70 -4.42
N LEU A 16 -15.83 -20.64 -5.37
CA LEU A 16 -17.06 -21.23 -5.92
C LEU A 16 -17.72 -22.22 -4.94
N ALA A 17 -16.95 -22.92 -4.12
CA ALA A 17 -17.46 -23.89 -3.16
C ALA A 17 -18.07 -23.25 -1.90
N ASP A 18 -17.52 -22.12 -1.42
CA ASP A 18 -17.95 -21.49 -0.16
C ASP A 18 -19.47 -21.16 -0.12
N PRO A 19 -20.11 -20.59 -1.17
CA PRO A 19 -21.54 -20.28 -1.15
C PRO A 19 -22.45 -21.52 -1.13
N LEU A 20 -21.94 -22.71 -1.49
CA LEU A 20 -22.74 -23.94 -1.53
C LEU A 20 -23.32 -24.29 -0.17
N HIS A 21 -22.70 -23.90 0.94
CA HIS A 21 -23.20 -24.08 2.29
C HIS A 21 -24.61 -23.51 2.52
N GLY A 22 -24.92 -22.38 1.87
CA GLY A 22 -26.19 -21.70 2.02
C GLY A 22 -27.09 -21.76 0.78
N LEU A 23 -26.53 -22.08 -0.37
CA LEU A 23 -27.17 -21.91 -1.68
C LEU A 23 -28.50 -22.69 -1.83
N ASN A 24 -28.65 -23.81 -1.16
CA ASN A 24 -29.90 -24.59 -1.16
C ASN A 24 -31.01 -24.00 -0.30
N ASN A 25 -30.75 -22.92 0.44
CA ASN A 25 -31.77 -22.22 1.20
C ASN A 25 -32.51 -21.21 0.32
N ALA A 26 -33.84 -21.17 0.35
CA ALA A 26 -34.67 -20.26 -0.43
C ALA A 26 -34.35 -18.78 -0.20
N ASN A 27 -33.86 -18.45 0.98
CA ASN A 27 -33.54 -17.08 1.41
C ASN A 27 -32.08 -16.70 1.14
N PHE A 28 -31.28 -17.59 0.52
CA PHE A 28 -29.92 -17.28 0.17
C PHE A 28 -29.85 -16.31 -1.01
N SER A 29 -29.05 -15.27 -0.85
CA SER A 29 -28.79 -14.24 -1.86
C SER A 29 -27.31 -13.91 -1.84
N GLY A 30 -26.57 -14.45 -2.80
CA GLY A 30 -25.11 -14.26 -2.92
C GLY A 30 -24.72 -13.43 -4.15
N LEU A 31 -23.60 -12.76 -4.09
CA LEU A 31 -22.99 -12.08 -5.23
C LEU A 31 -21.48 -12.40 -5.25
N LEU A 32 -21.00 -12.91 -6.38
CA LEU A 32 -19.59 -13.11 -6.69
C LEU A 32 -19.15 -12.08 -7.72
N VAL A 33 -18.06 -11.37 -7.46
CA VAL A 33 -17.54 -10.35 -8.35
C VAL A 33 -16.08 -10.63 -8.75
N ARG A 34 -15.79 -10.28 -9.99
CA ARG A 34 -14.45 -10.19 -10.60
C ARG A 34 -14.19 -8.77 -11.09
N HIS A 35 -12.97 -8.43 -11.40
CA HIS A 35 -12.63 -7.11 -11.90
C HIS A 35 -13.10 -6.91 -13.35
N THR A 36 -12.87 -7.88 -14.23
CA THR A 36 -13.23 -7.78 -15.66
C THR A 36 -14.24 -8.85 -16.09
N THR A 37 -14.90 -8.61 -17.23
CA THR A 37 -15.84 -9.55 -17.84
C THR A 37 -15.15 -10.83 -18.34
N GLU A 38 -13.95 -10.68 -18.87
CA GLU A 38 -13.16 -11.79 -19.43
C GLU A 38 -12.80 -12.79 -18.33
N GLU A 39 -12.32 -12.29 -17.21
CA GLU A 39 -11.98 -13.10 -16.04
C GLU A 39 -13.21 -13.76 -15.40
N LEU A 40 -14.35 -13.05 -15.41
CA LEU A 40 -15.61 -13.60 -14.90
C LEU A 40 -16.07 -14.80 -15.73
N ARG A 41 -15.84 -14.84 -17.04
CA ARG A 41 -16.21 -15.97 -17.91
C ARG A 41 -15.57 -17.27 -17.47
N GLU A 42 -14.31 -17.23 -17.06
CA GLU A 42 -13.61 -18.43 -16.55
C GLU A 42 -14.28 -18.96 -15.27
N LEU A 43 -14.67 -18.09 -14.35
CA LEU A 43 -15.39 -18.50 -13.15
C LEU A 43 -16.78 -19.05 -13.45
N ILE A 44 -17.50 -18.46 -14.40
CA ILE A 44 -18.81 -18.97 -14.85
C ILE A 44 -18.63 -20.37 -15.41
N GLN A 45 -17.65 -20.58 -16.30
CA GLN A 45 -17.38 -21.91 -16.87
C GLN A 45 -17.06 -22.95 -15.78
N LYS A 46 -16.17 -22.65 -14.86
CA LYS A 46 -15.86 -23.51 -13.71
C LYS A 46 -17.11 -23.81 -12.86
N SER A 47 -17.97 -22.80 -12.65
CA SER A 47 -19.20 -22.99 -11.90
C SER A 47 -20.20 -23.90 -12.62
N GLN A 48 -20.22 -23.86 -13.97
CA GLN A 48 -21.08 -24.74 -14.80
C GLN A 48 -20.63 -26.21 -14.73
N GLU A 49 -19.36 -26.47 -14.45
CA GLU A 49 -18.85 -27.82 -14.21
C GLU A 49 -19.12 -28.31 -12.77
N LEU A 50 -19.08 -27.40 -11.79
CA LEU A 50 -19.16 -27.72 -10.36
C LEU A 50 -20.59 -27.78 -9.85
N TYR A 51 -21.39 -26.75 -10.11
CA TYR A 51 -22.68 -26.55 -9.43
C TYR A 51 -23.74 -27.59 -9.79
N PRO A 52 -23.89 -28.09 -11.05
CA PRO A 52 -24.83 -29.14 -11.34
C PRO A 52 -24.53 -30.48 -10.63
N LYS A 53 -23.24 -30.72 -10.32
CA LYS A 53 -22.81 -31.90 -9.55
C LYS A 53 -23.10 -31.75 -8.05
N ALA A 54 -22.93 -30.52 -7.54
CA ALA A 54 -23.07 -30.21 -6.12
C ALA A 54 -24.55 -30.01 -5.72
N VAL A 55 -25.36 -29.44 -6.62
CA VAL A 55 -26.78 -29.09 -6.37
C VAL A 55 -27.63 -29.58 -7.53
N PRO A 56 -28.19 -30.78 -7.45
CA PRO A 56 -29.04 -31.33 -8.50
C PRO A 56 -30.22 -30.38 -8.83
N GLY A 57 -30.43 -30.12 -10.10
CA GLY A 57 -31.53 -29.27 -10.59
C GLY A 57 -31.27 -27.76 -10.52
N ILE A 58 -30.08 -27.31 -10.13
CA ILE A 58 -29.69 -25.90 -10.22
C ILE A 58 -29.70 -25.43 -11.68
N LYS A 59 -30.07 -24.18 -11.93
CA LYS A 59 -30.18 -23.61 -13.28
C LYS A 59 -29.37 -22.34 -13.39
N TRP A 60 -28.62 -22.21 -14.48
CA TRP A 60 -27.93 -20.99 -14.88
C TRP A 60 -28.81 -20.16 -15.80
N SER A 61 -28.82 -18.86 -15.60
CA SER A 61 -29.48 -17.88 -16.49
C SER A 61 -28.42 -16.92 -17.03
N GLU A 62 -28.08 -17.06 -18.31
CA GLU A 62 -27.15 -16.12 -19.00
C GLU A 62 -27.62 -14.68 -18.91
N ARG A 63 -28.89 -14.42 -19.19
CA ARG A 63 -29.46 -13.06 -19.19
C ARG A 63 -29.34 -12.37 -17.82
N LYS A 64 -29.40 -13.13 -16.73
CA LYS A 64 -29.34 -12.59 -15.36
C LYS A 64 -27.95 -12.76 -14.75
N SER A 65 -27.05 -13.50 -15.40
CA SER A 65 -25.77 -13.94 -14.84
C SER A 65 -25.96 -14.54 -13.43
N GLN A 66 -26.91 -15.50 -13.32
CA GLN A 66 -27.40 -15.95 -12.02
C GLN A 66 -27.64 -17.45 -12.00
N TRP A 67 -27.15 -18.08 -10.95
CA TRP A 67 -27.55 -19.41 -10.54
C TRP A 67 -28.80 -19.35 -9.67
N THR A 68 -29.72 -20.29 -9.87
CA THR A 68 -30.90 -20.45 -9.05
C THR A 68 -31.12 -21.91 -8.72
N THR A 69 -31.25 -22.24 -7.43
CA THR A 69 -31.57 -23.62 -6.97
C THR A 69 -33.03 -23.92 -7.08
N PRO A 70 -33.44 -25.20 -7.07
CA PRO A 70 -34.88 -25.60 -7.00
C PRO A 70 -35.59 -25.01 -5.81
N GLN A 71 -34.90 -24.79 -4.69
CA GLN A 71 -35.43 -24.19 -3.46
C GLN A 71 -35.58 -22.67 -3.54
N GLY A 72 -34.97 -22.01 -4.52
CA GLY A 72 -35.04 -20.56 -4.73
C GLY A 72 -33.84 -19.76 -4.30
N GLY A 73 -32.79 -20.38 -3.74
CA GLY A 73 -31.50 -19.73 -3.44
C GLY A 73 -30.84 -19.20 -4.71
N ARG A 74 -30.17 -18.04 -4.61
CA ARG A 74 -29.66 -17.31 -5.77
C ARG A 74 -28.22 -16.88 -5.55
N LEU A 75 -27.41 -17.04 -6.60
CA LEU A 75 -26.03 -16.53 -6.65
C LEU A 75 -25.81 -15.78 -7.96
N TRP A 76 -25.62 -14.48 -7.89
CA TRP A 76 -25.23 -13.66 -9.04
C TRP A 76 -23.74 -13.72 -9.24
N MET A 77 -23.29 -13.70 -10.50
CA MET A 77 -21.90 -13.57 -10.88
C MET A 77 -21.77 -12.31 -11.73
N SER A 78 -20.92 -11.38 -11.34
CA SER A 78 -20.83 -10.06 -11.96
C SER A 78 -19.40 -9.53 -11.95
N TYR A 79 -19.18 -8.38 -12.58
CA TYR A 79 -17.89 -7.70 -12.58
C TYR A 79 -18.02 -6.25 -12.10
N LEU A 80 -16.93 -5.71 -11.61
CA LEU A 80 -16.78 -4.32 -11.16
C LEU A 80 -15.49 -3.77 -11.75
N ASP A 81 -15.60 -3.13 -12.94
CA ASP A 81 -14.47 -2.54 -13.65
C ASP A 81 -13.92 -1.30 -12.93
N LYS A 82 -14.83 -0.53 -12.32
CA LYS A 82 -14.48 0.66 -11.54
C LYS A 82 -15.06 0.56 -10.13
N ASP A 83 -14.40 1.21 -9.18
CA ASP A 83 -14.90 1.29 -7.81
C ASP A 83 -16.32 1.85 -7.72
N THR A 84 -16.69 2.79 -8.60
CA THR A 84 -18.02 3.38 -8.66
C THR A 84 -19.13 2.43 -9.14
N ASP A 85 -18.78 1.32 -9.79
CA ASP A 85 -19.74 0.32 -10.28
C ASP A 85 -20.56 -0.35 -9.15
N VAL A 86 -20.06 -0.29 -7.92
CA VAL A 86 -20.75 -0.78 -6.73
C VAL A 86 -22.11 -0.09 -6.52
N THR A 87 -22.29 1.12 -7.05
CA THR A 87 -23.56 1.86 -6.95
C THR A 87 -24.73 1.15 -7.64
N ARG A 88 -24.43 0.27 -8.62
CA ARG A 88 -25.46 -0.62 -9.27
C ARG A 88 -26.17 -1.53 -8.26
N TYR A 89 -25.53 -1.81 -7.11
CA TYR A 89 -26.08 -2.64 -6.04
C TYR A 89 -26.77 -1.82 -4.94
N GLN A 90 -26.95 -0.53 -5.15
CA GLN A 90 -27.71 0.31 -4.23
C GLN A 90 -29.14 -0.24 -4.07
N GLY A 91 -29.57 -0.42 -2.83
CA GLY A 91 -30.88 -1.00 -2.54
C GLY A 91 -30.91 -2.54 -2.46
N GLN A 92 -29.94 -3.24 -3.03
CA GLN A 92 -29.85 -4.70 -2.93
C GLN A 92 -29.32 -5.18 -1.57
N ALA A 93 -29.61 -6.43 -1.25
CA ALA A 93 -29.24 -7.07 0.01
C ALA A 93 -28.73 -8.48 -0.25
N PHE A 94 -27.62 -8.85 0.39
CA PHE A 94 -26.96 -10.13 0.21
C PHE A 94 -26.64 -10.76 1.57
N ASN A 95 -26.65 -12.11 1.63
CA ASN A 95 -26.11 -12.87 2.75
C ASN A 95 -24.61 -13.11 2.58
N TRP A 96 -24.18 -13.30 1.34
CA TRP A 96 -22.83 -13.68 0.97
C TRP A 96 -22.29 -12.77 -0.15
N LEU A 97 -21.05 -12.34 0.01
CA LEU A 97 -20.33 -11.57 -1.00
C LEU A 97 -18.95 -12.19 -1.22
N GLY A 98 -18.63 -12.49 -2.47
CA GLY A 98 -17.33 -13.00 -2.91
C GLY A 98 -16.59 -11.98 -3.80
N PHE A 99 -15.34 -11.69 -3.49
CA PHE A 99 -14.44 -10.93 -4.33
C PHE A 99 -13.28 -11.83 -4.76
N ASP A 100 -13.22 -12.19 -6.02
CA ASP A 100 -12.12 -13.02 -6.53
C ASP A 100 -11.04 -12.11 -7.13
N GLU A 101 -9.77 -12.35 -6.77
CA GLU A 101 -8.59 -11.52 -7.06
C GLU A 101 -8.68 -10.10 -6.50
N LEU A 102 -8.86 -9.98 -5.19
CA LEU A 102 -9.11 -8.71 -4.48
C LEU A 102 -8.03 -7.65 -4.72
N THR A 103 -6.79 -8.01 -4.98
CA THR A 103 -5.70 -7.07 -5.28
C THR A 103 -5.80 -6.38 -6.63
N GLN A 104 -6.77 -6.74 -7.47
CA GLN A 104 -7.00 -6.01 -8.72
C GLN A 104 -7.69 -4.65 -8.50
N TRP A 105 -8.43 -4.47 -7.40
CA TRP A 105 -8.98 -3.16 -7.02
C TRP A 105 -7.93 -2.32 -6.29
N GLY A 106 -7.59 -1.16 -6.87
CA GLY A 106 -6.53 -0.27 -6.35
C GLY A 106 -6.87 0.38 -5.00
N SER A 107 -8.15 0.41 -4.62
CA SER A 107 -8.60 0.99 -3.36
C SER A 107 -9.54 0.05 -2.58
N PRO A 108 -9.69 0.22 -1.26
CA PRO A 108 -10.64 -0.57 -0.47
C PRO A 108 -12.11 -0.16 -0.68
N TYR A 109 -12.39 0.88 -1.48
CA TYR A 109 -13.72 1.49 -1.60
C TYR A 109 -14.81 0.47 -2.00
N ALA A 110 -14.58 -0.31 -3.06
CA ALA A 110 -15.55 -1.31 -3.52
C ALA A 110 -15.83 -2.37 -2.46
N TRP A 111 -14.79 -2.86 -1.79
CA TRP A 111 -14.89 -3.83 -0.69
C TRP A 111 -15.69 -3.27 0.49
N ASP A 112 -15.40 -2.04 0.92
CA ASP A 112 -16.05 -1.42 2.07
C ASP A 112 -17.48 -0.98 1.77
N TYR A 113 -17.75 -0.46 0.57
CA TYR A 113 -19.10 -0.13 0.13
C TYR A 113 -20.00 -1.37 0.10
N MET A 114 -19.54 -2.47 -0.51
CA MET A 114 -20.31 -3.68 -0.64
C MET A 114 -20.61 -4.34 0.71
N ARG A 115 -19.77 -4.13 1.73
CA ARG A 115 -20.07 -4.57 3.10
C ARG A 115 -21.38 -3.99 3.61
N SER A 116 -21.75 -2.78 3.26
CA SER A 116 -23.03 -2.17 3.62
C SER A 116 -24.24 -2.87 2.98
N ARG A 117 -24.02 -3.73 2.00
CA ARG A 117 -25.04 -4.56 1.34
C ARG A 117 -25.26 -5.90 2.03
N LEU A 118 -24.40 -6.27 2.98
CA LEU A 118 -24.62 -7.46 3.81
C LEU A 118 -25.72 -7.20 4.82
N ARG A 119 -26.93 -7.60 4.47
CA ARG A 119 -28.14 -7.50 5.32
C ARG A 119 -29.16 -8.55 4.94
N SER A 120 -29.79 -9.18 5.91
CA SER A 120 -30.83 -10.15 5.68
C SER A 120 -31.71 -10.33 6.92
N ALA A 121 -33.02 -10.53 6.75
CA ALA A 121 -33.90 -10.96 7.82
C ALA A 121 -33.53 -12.37 8.35
N HIS A 122 -32.86 -13.17 7.50
CA HIS A 122 -32.42 -14.55 7.79
C HIS A 122 -30.95 -14.63 8.23
N ALA A 123 -30.36 -13.52 8.71
CA ALA A 123 -28.95 -13.45 9.11
C ALA A 123 -28.57 -14.44 10.25
N LYS A 124 -29.51 -14.79 11.10
CA LYS A 124 -29.29 -15.79 12.17
C LYS A 124 -29.06 -17.19 11.63
N GLU A 125 -29.75 -17.55 10.53
CA GLU A 125 -29.68 -18.86 9.90
C GLU A 125 -28.52 -18.97 8.91
N LEU A 126 -28.38 -17.99 8.01
CA LEU A 126 -27.43 -18.01 6.89
C LEU A 126 -26.12 -17.33 7.18
N GLY A 127 -26.04 -16.51 8.23
CA GLY A 127 -24.91 -15.61 8.46
C GLY A 127 -24.87 -14.44 7.49
N LEU A 128 -23.97 -13.51 7.75
CA LEU A 128 -23.63 -12.39 6.87
C LEU A 128 -22.10 -12.31 6.77
N TYR A 129 -21.54 -12.60 5.61
CA TYR A 129 -20.09 -12.61 5.51
C TYR A 129 -19.55 -12.36 4.11
N MET A 130 -18.35 -11.87 4.08
CA MET A 130 -17.58 -11.64 2.86
C MET A 130 -16.41 -12.61 2.76
N ARG A 131 -16.11 -13.00 1.53
CA ARG A 131 -14.96 -13.80 1.15
C ARG A 131 -14.15 -13.07 0.10
N ALA A 132 -12.87 -13.23 0.14
CA ALA A 132 -11.99 -12.79 -0.93
C ALA A 132 -10.92 -13.83 -1.19
N THR A 133 -10.48 -13.86 -2.45
CA THR A 133 -9.28 -14.61 -2.86
C THR A 133 -8.33 -13.65 -3.54
N THR A 134 -7.05 -13.91 -3.51
CA THR A 134 -6.07 -13.18 -4.30
C THR A 134 -4.66 -13.79 -4.22
N ASN A 135 -3.79 -13.34 -5.13
CA ASN A 135 -2.34 -13.47 -5.01
C ASN A 135 -1.73 -12.17 -4.50
N PRO A 136 -0.50 -12.18 -3.94
CA PRO A 136 0.30 -10.98 -3.79
C PRO A 136 0.53 -10.29 -5.14
N GLY A 137 0.69 -8.97 -5.13
CA GLY A 137 0.84 -8.16 -6.35
C GLY A 137 -0.44 -7.45 -6.76
N GLY A 138 -0.41 -6.77 -7.91
CA GLY A 138 -1.52 -5.95 -8.40
C GLY A 138 -1.66 -4.60 -7.72
N SER A 139 -2.55 -3.74 -8.27
CA SER A 139 -2.73 -2.36 -7.83
C SER A 139 -3.23 -2.22 -6.39
N GLY A 140 -3.96 -3.21 -5.87
CA GLY A 140 -4.51 -3.25 -4.52
C GLY A 140 -3.63 -3.94 -3.48
N HIS A 141 -2.42 -4.39 -3.86
CA HIS A 141 -1.53 -5.14 -2.98
C HIS A 141 -1.36 -4.49 -1.60
N ALA A 142 -1.03 -3.20 -1.58
CA ALA A 142 -0.73 -2.47 -0.35
C ALA A 142 -1.91 -2.43 0.63
N TRP A 143 -3.10 -2.07 0.18
CA TRP A 143 -4.25 -1.99 1.06
C TRP A 143 -4.74 -3.37 1.52
N VAL A 144 -4.67 -4.39 0.65
CA VAL A 144 -5.03 -5.78 1.02
C VAL A 144 -4.07 -6.31 2.07
N LYS A 145 -2.76 -6.10 1.88
CA LYS A 145 -1.73 -6.47 2.87
C LYS A 145 -1.99 -5.81 4.22
N LYS A 146 -2.15 -4.49 4.24
CA LYS A 146 -2.44 -3.71 5.46
C LYS A 146 -3.76 -4.12 6.13
N THR A 147 -4.74 -4.60 5.34
CA THR A 147 -6.06 -4.99 5.85
C THR A 147 -6.11 -6.40 6.43
N PHE A 148 -5.37 -7.35 5.86
CA PHE A 148 -5.55 -8.77 6.14
C PHE A 148 -4.28 -9.49 6.60
N ILE A 149 -3.09 -9.04 6.17
CA ILE A 149 -1.82 -9.75 6.39
C ILE A 149 -1.08 -9.17 7.60
N ASP A 150 -0.80 -7.86 7.58
CA ASP A 150 0.00 -7.18 8.61
C ASP A 150 -0.62 -7.21 10.03
N PRO A 151 -1.97 -7.15 10.20
CA PRO A 151 -2.55 -7.03 11.54
C PRO A 151 -2.47 -8.28 12.40
N SER A 152 -2.26 -9.48 11.84
CA SER A 152 -2.28 -10.72 12.61
C SER A 152 -1.58 -11.86 11.87
N PRO A 153 -0.95 -12.79 12.58
CA PRO A 153 -0.44 -14.02 11.98
C PRO A 153 -1.50 -14.77 11.18
N ALA A 154 -1.05 -15.50 10.16
CA ALA A 154 -1.91 -16.33 9.33
C ALA A 154 -2.75 -17.31 10.16
N ASN A 155 -3.93 -17.64 9.68
CA ASN A 155 -4.89 -18.55 10.30
C ASN A 155 -5.52 -18.08 11.63
N GLN A 156 -5.14 -16.90 12.13
CA GLN A 156 -5.76 -16.32 13.32
C GLN A 156 -6.85 -15.31 12.94
N SER A 157 -7.92 -15.29 13.74
CA SER A 157 -8.99 -14.29 13.60
C SER A 157 -8.70 -13.09 14.47
N PHE A 158 -8.79 -11.89 13.90
CA PHE A 158 -8.56 -10.63 14.58
C PHE A 158 -9.72 -9.66 14.38
N TRP A 159 -9.83 -8.67 15.25
CA TRP A 159 -10.82 -7.61 15.09
C TRP A 159 -10.38 -6.63 14.01
N ALA A 160 -11.32 -6.25 13.14
CA ALA A 160 -11.02 -5.35 12.05
C ALA A 160 -10.51 -4.01 12.56
N THR A 161 -9.42 -3.55 11.95
CA THR A 161 -8.80 -2.25 12.21
C THR A 161 -9.07 -1.28 11.08
N ASN A 162 -9.10 0.00 11.40
CA ASN A 162 -9.05 1.07 10.41
C ASN A 162 -7.67 1.07 9.76
N ILE A 163 -7.61 1.15 8.43
CA ILE A 163 -6.36 1.10 7.67
C ILE A 163 -5.47 2.32 7.94
N GLU A 164 -6.08 3.47 8.21
CA GLU A 164 -5.38 4.75 8.41
C GLU A 164 -4.83 4.88 9.83
N THR A 165 -5.67 4.57 10.84
CA THR A 165 -5.32 4.79 12.26
C THR A 165 -4.75 3.54 12.96
N GLY A 166 -4.90 2.35 12.38
CA GLY A 166 -4.57 1.07 13.03
C GLY A 166 -5.52 0.66 14.17
N GLU A 167 -6.45 1.52 14.56
CA GLU A 167 -7.35 1.27 15.67
C GLU A 167 -8.44 0.27 15.32
N THR A 168 -8.87 -0.52 16.31
CA THR A 168 -10.00 -1.44 16.14
C THR A 168 -11.28 -0.66 15.81
N ILE A 169 -11.96 -1.05 14.74
CA ILE A 169 -13.26 -0.48 14.35
C ILE A 169 -14.33 -0.91 15.36
N LYS A 170 -14.96 0.05 16.01
CA LYS A 170 -15.95 -0.17 17.08
C LYS A 170 -17.31 0.42 16.73
N PHE A 171 -18.34 -0.07 17.40
CA PHE A 171 -19.66 0.53 17.34
C PHE A 171 -19.61 1.97 17.89
N PRO A 172 -20.21 2.95 17.16
CA PRO A 172 -20.16 4.36 17.56
C PRO A 172 -20.91 4.63 18.87
N ALA A 173 -20.61 5.79 19.48
CA ALA A 173 -21.35 6.28 20.62
C ALA A 173 -22.86 6.37 20.28
N GLY A 174 -23.73 6.02 21.23
CA GLY A 174 -25.20 5.98 21.03
C GLY A 174 -25.75 4.67 20.49
N HIS A 175 -24.93 3.74 20.02
CA HIS A 175 -25.37 2.40 19.68
C HIS A 175 -25.46 1.51 20.92
N SER A 176 -26.43 0.54 20.95
CA SER A 176 -26.60 -0.39 22.08
C SER A 176 -25.34 -1.21 22.43
N LYS A 177 -24.43 -1.36 21.47
CA LYS A 177 -23.12 -2.05 21.60
C LYS A 177 -21.94 -1.07 21.51
N ALA A 178 -22.14 0.21 21.88
CA ALA A 178 -21.08 1.22 21.79
C ALA A 178 -19.76 0.73 22.40
N GLY A 179 -18.64 1.00 21.70
CA GLY A 179 -17.30 0.59 22.13
C GLY A 179 -16.93 -0.85 21.87
N GLN A 180 -17.88 -1.74 21.54
CA GLN A 180 -17.56 -3.12 21.17
C GLN A 180 -17.00 -3.18 19.73
N PRO A 181 -16.05 -4.12 19.43
CA PRO A 181 -15.55 -4.31 18.08
C PRO A 181 -16.64 -4.72 17.09
N LEU A 182 -16.56 -4.22 15.84
CA LEU A 182 -17.61 -4.39 14.85
C LEU A 182 -17.66 -5.79 14.24
N PHE A 183 -16.52 -6.27 13.70
CA PHE A 183 -16.45 -7.56 12.98
C PHE A 183 -15.01 -8.08 12.98
N LYS A 184 -14.88 -9.38 12.68
CA LYS A 184 -13.58 -10.05 12.58
C LYS A 184 -13.12 -10.21 11.13
N ARG A 185 -11.81 -10.21 10.96
CA ARG A 185 -11.12 -10.60 9.73
C ARG A 185 -10.26 -11.84 9.99
N LYS A 186 -9.89 -12.54 8.92
CA LYS A 186 -8.95 -13.66 8.96
C LYS A 186 -8.26 -13.77 7.61
N PHE A 187 -6.96 -14.00 7.64
CA PHE A 187 -6.18 -14.42 6.48
C PHE A 187 -5.88 -15.91 6.57
N ILE A 188 -6.09 -16.63 5.46
CA ILE A 188 -5.73 -18.02 5.29
C ILE A 188 -4.76 -18.08 4.11
N PRO A 189 -3.51 -18.51 4.31
CA PRO A 189 -2.55 -18.64 3.23
C PRO A 189 -2.95 -19.79 2.29
N ALA A 190 -2.76 -19.58 0.99
CA ALA A 190 -2.91 -20.58 -0.05
C ALA A 190 -1.53 -20.95 -0.58
N SER A 191 -1.20 -22.22 -0.66
CA SER A 191 0.03 -22.73 -1.26
C SER A 191 -0.28 -23.58 -2.50
N LEU A 192 0.63 -23.60 -3.48
CA LEU A 192 0.58 -24.54 -4.59
C LEU A 192 0.48 -25.99 -4.06
N PHE A 193 1.21 -26.29 -3.00
CA PHE A 193 1.29 -27.62 -2.39
C PHE A 193 0.02 -28.05 -1.67
N ASP A 194 -0.93 -27.14 -1.45
CA ASP A 194 -2.27 -27.45 -0.94
C ASP A 194 -3.16 -28.06 -2.05
N ASN A 195 -2.72 -27.99 -3.32
CA ASN A 195 -3.44 -28.53 -4.47
C ASN A 195 -2.76 -29.76 -5.04
N PRO A 196 -3.15 -30.97 -4.66
CA PRO A 196 -2.50 -32.19 -5.08
C PRO A 196 -2.46 -32.37 -6.61
N TYR A 197 -3.50 -31.91 -7.33
CA TYR A 197 -3.59 -32.03 -8.78
C TYR A 197 -2.48 -31.28 -9.53
N LEU A 198 -2.01 -30.17 -9.01
CA LEU A 198 -0.93 -29.36 -9.61
C LEU A 198 0.44 -29.67 -8.99
N ALA A 199 0.46 -30.07 -7.73
CA ALA A 199 1.70 -30.41 -7.03
C ALA A 199 2.30 -31.75 -7.52
N GLU A 200 1.45 -32.74 -7.83
CA GLU A 200 1.90 -34.08 -8.25
C GLU A 200 2.60 -34.09 -9.63
N SER A 201 2.16 -33.25 -10.59
CA SER A 201 2.79 -33.20 -11.91
C SER A 201 4.15 -32.52 -11.91
N GLY A 202 4.38 -31.56 -11.02
CA GLY A 202 5.59 -30.73 -10.99
C GLY A 202 5.72 -29.73 -12.15
N ASP A 203 4.91 -29.87 -13.21
CA ASP A 203 5.03 -29.03 -14.41
C ASP A 203 4.69 -27.57 -14.12
N TYR A 204 3.64 -27.35 -13.32
CA TYR A 204 3.24 -25.99 -12.95
C TYR A 204 4.26 -25.33 -12.01
N GLU A 205 4.84 -26.08 -11.09
CA GLU A 205 5.93 -25.60 -10.24
C GLU A 205 7.16 -25.22 -11.08
N ALA A 206 7.57 -26.08 -12.04
CA ALA A 206 8.67 -25.81 -12.95
C ALA A 206 8.43 -24.51 -13.76
N MET A 207 7.20 -24.30 -14.23
CA MET A 207 6.83 -23.07 -14.92
C MET A 207 6.98 -21.83 -14.00
N LEU A 208 6.51 -21.90 -12.75
CA LEU A 208 6.66 -20.80 -11.80
C LEU A 208 8.13 -20.57 -11.42
N LEU A 209 8.94 -21.61 -11.31
CA LEU A 209 10.38 -21.51 -11.05
C LEU A 209 11.14 -20.81 -12.19
N SER A 210 10.64 -20.90 -13.42
CA SER A 210 11.24 -20.23 -14.59
C SER A 210 10.97 -18.71 -14.65
N LEU A 211 10.06 -18.20 -13.82
CA LEU A 211 9.74 -16.78 -13.76
C LEU A 211 10.88 -15.98 -13.15
N PRO A 212 10.96 -14.66 -13.43
CA PRO A 212 11.83 -13.73 -12.71
C PRO A 212 11.67 -13.86 -11.19
N GLU A 213 12.75 -13.64 -10.43
CA GLU A 213 12.79 -13.89 -8.99
C GLU A 213 11.64 -13.25 -8.21
N HIS A 214 11.29 -12.00 -8.53
CA HIS A 214 10.20 -11.30 -7.89
C HIS A 214 8.83 -11.96 -8.13
N GLN A 215 8.54 -12.36 -9.38
CA GLN A 215 7.31 -13.09 -9.73
C GLN A 215 7.26 -14.47 -9.08
N ARG A 216 8.39 -15.16 -9.04
CA ARG A 216 8.49 -16.45 -8.35
C ARG A 216 8.18 -16.30 -6.87
N LYS A 217 8.75 -15.30 -6.18
CA LYS A 217 8.45 -15.03 -4.77
C LYS A 217 6.96 -14.71 -4.54
N GLN A 218 6.32 -13.98 -5.45
CA GLN A 218 4.90 -13.67 -5.35
C GLN A 218 4.02 -14.88 -5.65
N LEU A 219 4.25 -15.54 -6.80
CA LEU A 219 3.32 -16.54 -7.33
C LEU A 219 3.59 -17.95 -6.80
N LEU A 220 4.84 -18.33 -6.57
CA LEU A 220 5.18 -19.65 -6.02
C LEU A 220 5.19 -19.63 -4.48
N GLU A 221 5.87 -18.64 -3.88
CA GLU A 221 6.02 -18.58 -2.43
C GLU A 221 4.85 -17.87 -1.74
N GLY A 222 4.01 -17.16 -2.49
CA GLY A 222 2.91 -16.37 -1.93
C GLY A 222 3.38 -15.23 -1.03
N ASN A 223 4.58 -14.69 -1.30
CA ASN A 223 5.25 -13.70 -0.47
C ASN A 223 4.61 -12.33 -0.65
N TRP A 224 4.07 -11.77 0.44
CA TRP A 224 3.43 -10.46 0.49
C TRP A 224 4.40 -9.30 0.69
N ASP A 225 5.68 -9.56 0.90
CA ASP A 225 6.70 -8.53 1.05
C ASP A 225 7.39 -8.17 -0.28
N VAL A 226 7.04 -8.86 -1.36
CA VAL A 226 7.52 -8.61 -2.71
C VAL A 226 6.41 -7.99 -3.55
N ASN A 227 6.61 -6.77 -4.04
CA ASN A 227 5.67 -6.08 -4.93
C ASN A 227 6.26 -5.93 -6.33
N GLU A 228 5.60 -6.50 -7.35
CA GLU A 228 5.98 -6.34 -8.75
C GLU A 228 5.75 -4.89 -9.19
N GLY A 229 6.77 -4.30 -9.79
CA GLY A 229 6.72 -2.90 -10.20
C GLY A 229 6.87 -1.91 -9.03
N ALA A 230 7.27 -2.37 -7.84
CA ALA A 230 7.68 -1.47 -6.77
C ALA A 230 8.87 -0.62 -7.23
N ALA A 231 8.81 0.67 -6.93
CA ALA A 231 9.89 1.58 -7.26
C ALA A 231 11.17 1.28 -6.46
N PHE A 232 11.04 0.64 -5.29
CA PHE A 232 12.17 0.37 -4.37
C PHE A 232 12.18 -1.09 -3.90
N PRO A 233 12.49 -2.05 -4.79
CA PRO A 233 12.47 -3.48 -4.48
C PRO A 233 13.57 -3.89 -3.47
N GLU A 234 14.62 -3.10 -3.32
CA GLU A 234 15.72 -3.31 -2.36
C GLU A 234 15.32 -2.97 -0.91
N PHE A 235 14.20 -2.27 -0.68
CA PHE A 235 13.74 -2.00 0.67
C PHE A 235 13.44 -3.30 1.41
N ASN A 236 14.10 -3.52 2.53
CA ASN A 236 13.92 -4.68 3.39
C ASN A 236 13.77 -4.22 4.84
N ARG A 237 12.67 -4.58 5.48
CA ARG A 237 12.39 -4.18 6.87
C ARG A 237 13.48 -4.62 7.86
N THR A 238 14.06 -5.80 7.68
CA THR A 238 15.11 -6.32 8.57
C THR A 238 16.40 -5.50 8.47
N ILE A 239 16.63 -4.85 7.32
CA ILE A 239 17.87 -4.08 7.04
C ILE A 239 17.64 -2.59 7.29
N HIS A 240 16.48 -2.06 6.85
CA HIS A 240 16.24 -0.62 6.79
C HIS A 240 15.39 -0.07 7.93
N VAL A 241 14.79 -0.94 8.77
CA VAL A 241 14.02 -0.49 9.94
C VAL A 241 14.80 -0.78 11.21
N VAL A 242 14.92 0.25 12.05
CA VAL A 242 15.61 0.17 13.34
C VAL A 242 14.63 0.51 14.47
N ASP A 243 14.90 -0.04 15.64
CA ASP A 243 14.14 0.33 16.84
C ASP A 243 14.26 1.83 17.11
N ASP A 244 13.22 2.41 17.71
CA ASP A 244 13.22 3.81 18.06
C ASP A 244 14.28 4.11 19.14
N PHE A 245 15.06 5.16 18.92
CA PHE A 245 16.03 5.64 19.88
C PHE A 245 16.04 7.17 19.93
N LYS A 246 16.52 7.71 21.03
CA LYS A 246 16.60 9.16 21.20
C LYS A 246 17.74 9.72 20.34
N ILE A 247 17.41 10.61 19.39
CA ILE A 247 18.41 11.27 18.54
C ILE A 247 19.29 12.19 19.37
N PRO A 248 20.63 12.05 19.34
CA PRO A 248 21.55 12.94 20.06
C PRO A 248 21.39 14.38 19.61
N HIS A 249 21.52 15.33 20.54
CA HIS A 249 21.40 16.77 20.24
C HIS A 249 22.50 17.26 19.29
N SER A 250 23.66 16.62 19.28
CA SER A 250 24.79 16.97 18.40
C SER A 250 24.56 16.59 16.94
N TRP A 251 23.59 15.73 16.63
CA TRP A 251 23.33 15.33 15.25
C TRP A 251 22.59 16.42 14.49
N THR A 252 22.96 16.61 13.23
CA THR A 252 22.24 17.53 12.34
C THR A 252 20.83 17.00 12.07
N LYS A 253 19.82 17.80 12.39
CA LYS A 253 18.40 17.46 12.14
C LYS A 253 17.81 18.42 11.12
N PHE A 254 16.95 17.91 10.27
CA PHE A 254 16.17 18.69 9.31
C PHE A 254 14.86 17.99 9.00
N ARG A 255 13.96 18.65 8.28
CA ARG A 255 12.68 18.06 7.90
C ARG A 255 12.37 18.32 6.43
N ALA A 256 11.43 17.54 5.88
CA ALA A 256 10.85 17.79 4.56
C ALA A 256 9.36 17.52 4.57
N CYS A 257 8.63 18.23 3.72
CA CYS A 257 7.17 18.15 3.66
C CYS A 257 6.69 18.18 2.21
N ASP A 258 5.77 17.27 1.90
CA ASP A 258 4.88 17.38 0.76
C ASP A 258 3.47 17.68 1.29
N TYR A 259 2.91 18.86 0.96
CA TYR A 259 1.67 19.35 1.51
C TYR A 259 0.50 19.21 0.54
N GLY A 260 -0.57 18.57 0.99
CA GLY A 260 -1.86 18.53 0.31
C GLY A 260 -3.02 18.80 1.28
N TYR A 261 -3.93 19.73 0.95
CA TYR A 261 -5.15 19.92 1.74
C TYR A 261 -6.23 18.91 1.36
N GLY A 262 -6.46 18.71 0.06
CA GLY A 262 -7.45 17.76 -0.49
C GLY A 262 -6.93 16.34 -0.60
N SER A 263 -5.62 16.14 -0.52
CA SER A 263 -4.90 14.89 -0.45
C SER A 263 -4.21 14.75 0.91
N TYR A 264 -3.35 13.74 1.05
CA TYR A 264 -2.54 13.63 2.26
C TYR A 264 -1.38 14.64 2.28
N THR A 265 -0.95 14.97 3.47
CA THR A 265 0.29 15.71 3.76
C THR A 265 1.26 14.76 4.43
N GLY A 266 2.47 14.65 3.89
CA GLY A 266 3.58 13.91 4.49
C GLY A 266 4.66 14.83 5.01
N VAL A 267 5.03 14.73 6.29
CA VAL A 267 6.19 15.40 6.87
C VAL A 267 7.14 14.35 7.43
N LEU A 268 8.41 14.44 7.06
CA LEU A 268 9.46 13.55 7.54
C LEU A 268 10.56 14.35 8.23
N TRP A 269 11.03 13.83 9.38
CA TRP A 269 12.19 14.37 10.09
C TRP A 269 13.38 13.44 9.93
N PHE A 270 14.52 14.06 9.66
CA PHE A 270 15.76 13.39 9.37
C PHE A 270 16.84 13.78 10.37
N ALA A 271 17.63 12.82 10.78
CA ALA A 271 18.89 13.03 11.51
C ALA A 271 20.04 12.42 10.75
N VAL A 272 21.21 13.03 10.90
CA VAL A 272 22.47 12.58 10.27
C VAL A 272 23.39 12.10 11.36
N SER A 273 23.73 10.82 11.33
CA SER A 273 24.70 10.24 12.25
C SER A 273 26.13 10.67 11.95
N PRO A 274 27.08 10.46 12.86
CA PRO A 274 28.51 10.80 12.63
C PRO A 274 29.15 10.06 11.46
N ASP A 275 28.65 8.86 11.14
CA ASP A 275 29.05 8.04 9.99
C ASP A 275 28.25 8.35 8.72
N GLU A 276 27.57 9.52 8.70
CA GLU A 276 26.82 10.04 7.56
C GLU A 276 25.62 9.20 7.13
N GLN A 277 25.16 8.25 7.95
CA GLN A 277 23.92 7.55 7.72
C GLN A 277 22.74 8.50 7.97
N LEU A 278 21.72 8.45 7.13
CA LEU A 278 20.50 9.22 7.28
C LEU A 278 19.44 8.40 8.03
N ILE A 279 18.93 8.95 9.11
CA ILE A 279 17.89 8.33 9.92
C ILE A 279 16.60 9.12 9.76
N VAL A 280 15.55 8.49 9.22
CA VAL A 280 14.18 9.03 9.28
C VAL A 280 13.62 8.66 10.64
N TYR A 281 13.53 9.63 11.55
CA TYR A 281 13.24 9.33 12.95
C TYR A 281 11.82 9.70 13.40
N ARG A 282 11.06 10.42 12.56
CA ARG A 282 9.67 10.78 12.82
C ARG A 282 8.95 11.04 11.52
N GLU A 283 7.67 10.73 11.50
CA GLU A 283 6.74 11.10 10.43
C GLU A 283 5.48 11.77 10.99
N LEU A 284 4.88 12.65 10.20
CA LEU A 284 3.52 13.14 10.37
C LEU A 284 2.78 12.91 9.05
N TYR A 285 1.67 12.19 9.12
CA TYR A 285 0.87 11.84 7.96
C TYR A 285 -0.59 12.16 8.25
N CYS A 286 -1.13 13.18 7.58
CA CYS A 286 -2.46 13.71 7.86
C CYS A 286 -3.13 14.24 6.59
N SER A 287 -4.43 14.50 6.65
CA SER A 287 -5.20 15.11 5.55
C SER A 287 -6.15 16.16 6.09
N LYS A 288 -6.62 17.08 5.24
CA LYS A 288 -7.57 18.15 5.56
C LYS A 288 -7.09 19.10 6.66
N VAL A 289 -5.77 19.31 6.75
CA VAL A 289 -5.13 20.23 7.69
C VAL A 289 -4.74 21.51 6.95
N THR A 290 -5.05 22.67 7.51
CA THR A 290 -4.63 23.95 6.91
C THR A 290 -3.13 24.17 7.05
N ALA A 291 -2.54 25.04 6.23
CA ALA A 291 -1.11 25.35 6.32
C ALA A 291 -0.69 25.89 7.69
N THR A 292 -1.54 26.69 8.31
CA THR A 292 -1.30 27.25 9.64
C THR A 292 -1.39 26.21 10.75
N ASP A 293 -2.37 25.30 10.66
CA ASP A 293 -2.51 24.21 11.65
C ASP A 293 -1.37 23.20 11.50
N LEU A 294 -0.96 22.90 10.26
CA LEU A 294 0.21 22.07 10.02
C LEU A 294 1.48 22.67 10.61
N ALA A 295 1.65 24.00 10.50
CA ALA A 295 2.80 24.68 11.10
C ALA A 295 2.83 24.50 12.62
N ASP A 296 1.68 24.64 13.28
CA ASP A 296 1.57 24.42 14.72
C ASP A 296 1.88 22.95 15.08
N MET A 297 1.31 21.97 14.36
CA MET A 297 1.59 20.54 14.56
C MET A 297 3.08 20.19 14.39
N VAL A 298 3.74 20.79 13.40
CA VAL A 298 5.17 20.58 13.16
C VAL A 298 6.01 21.15 14.30
N LEU A 299 5.71 22.36 14.76
CA LEU A 299 6.41 23.02 15.88
C LEU A 299 6.22 22.25 17.20
N ASP A 300 5.01 21.78 17.46
CA ASP A 300 4.72 20.94 18.62
C ASP A 300 5.51 19.62 18.59
N ALA A 301 5.57 18.97 17.42
CA ALA A 301 6.36 17.74 17.24
C ALA A 301 7.87 17.96 17.44
N GLU A 302 8.37 19.17 17.24
CA GLU A 302 9.79 19.55 17.39
C GLU A 302 10.16 20.05 18.79
N SER A 303 9.18 20.17 19.68
CA SER A 303 9.37 20.84 21.00
C SER A 303 10.53 20.28 21.85
N GLU A 304 10.84 18.98 21.70
CA GLU A 304 11.93 18.31 22.40
C GLU A 304 13.18 18.04 21.54
N ASP A 305 13.14 18.36 20.24
CA ASP A 305 14.21 17.99 19.30
C ASP A 305 15.46 18.90 19.38
N GLY A 306 15.33 20.05 20.01
CA GLY A 306 16.36 21.10 19.96
C GLY A 306 16.38 21.81 18.60
N THR A 307 17.56 22.02 18.01
CA THR A 307 17.68 22.80 16.77
C THR A 307 17.38 21.97 15.53
N ILE A 308 16.30 22.28 14.81
CA ILE A 308 16.08 21.83 13.44
C ILE A 308 16.75 22.82 12.49
N ARG A 309 17.75 22.35 11.77
CA ARG A 309 18.63 23.22 10.96
C ARG A 309 17.89 23.89 9.81
N TYR A 310 16.98 23.17 9.14
CA TYR A 310 16.13 23.69 8.07
C TYR A 310 14.94 22.75 7.81
N GLY A 311 13.94 23.29 7.13
CA GLY A 311 12.83 22.53 6.55
C GLY A 311 12.78 22.72 5.03
N VAL A 312 12.34 21.70 4.30
CA VAL A 312 12.14 21.74 2.85
C VAL A 312 10.69 21.44 2.54
N LEU A 313 10.08 22.26 1.70
CA LEU A 313 8.67 22.18 1.36
C LEU A 313 8.52 22.22 -0.17
N ASP A 314 7.49 21.58 -0.71
CA ASP A 314 7.19 21.66 -2.14
C ASP A 314 7.20 23.12 -2.62
N SER A 315 8.02 23.40 -3.61
CA SER A 315 8.20 24.75 -4.15
C SER A 315 6.94 25.36 -4.77
N SER A 316 5.88 24.57 -5.11
CA SER A 316 4.61 25.09 -5.59
C SER A 316 3.88 25.97 -4.57
N LEU A 317 4.18 25.77 -3.29
CA LEU A 317 3.52 26.46 -2.19
C LEU A 317 3.99 27.90 -1.99
N TRP A 318 5.05 28.32 -2.70
CA TRP A 318 5.49 29.73 -2.78
C TRP A 318 4.75 30.53 -3.87
N HIS A 319 3.99 29.86 -4.75
CA HIS A 319 3.24 30.58 -5.78
C HIS A 319 1.91 31.08 -5.20
N ASN A 320 1.62 32.36 -5.38
CA ASN A 320 0.30 32.94 -5.06
C ASN A 320 -0.74 32.42 -6.06
N ARG A 321 -1.79 31.80 -5.56
CA ARG A 321 -2.88 31.23 -6.39
C ARG A 321 -3.93 32.28 -6.77
N GLY A 322 -3.50 33.51 -7.14
CA GLY A 322 -4.39 34.57 -7.57
C GLY A 322 -5.02 35.42 -6.46
N ASP A 323 -4.72 35.13 -5.19
CA ASP A 323 -5.10 35.96 -4.04
C ASP A 323 -4.02 36.99 -3.72
N THR A 324 -4.43 38.14 -3.20
CA THR A 324 -3.53 39.24 -2.75
C THR A 324 -2.86 38.98 -1.41
N GLY A 325 -2.98 37.77 -0.85
CA GLY A 325 -2.43 37.35 0.45
C GLY A 325 -1.10 36.63 0.35
N PRO A 326 -0.48 36.31 1.51
CA PRO A 326 0.76 35.52 1.58
C PRO A 326 0.52 34.10 1.06
N SER A 327 1.54 33.56 0.38
CA SER A 327 1.56 32.15 -0.07
C SER A 327 1.44 31.19 1.13
N LEU A 328 1.08 29.92 0.88
CA LEU A 328 0.95 28.92 1.94
C LEU A 328 2.27 28.73 2.70
N ALA A 329 3.40 28.76 1.99
CA ALA A 329 4.72 28.67 2.60
C ALA A 329 5.03 29.90 3.47
N GLU A 330 4.65 31.11 3.04
CA GLU A 330 4.81 32.33 3.82
C GLU A 330 3.93 32.30 5.08
N GLN A 331 2.71 31.80 5.00
CA GLN A 331 1.82 31.65 6.19
C GLN A 331 2.46 30.75 7.25
N MET A 332 3.04 29.60 6.84
CA MET A 332 3.79 28.72 7.75
C MET A 332 5.02 29.42 8.33
N ASN A 333 5.77 30.14 7.50
CA ASN A 333 6.96 30.88 7.93
C ASN A 333 6.64 31.98 8.95
N MET A 334 5.50 32.67 8.80
CA MET A 334 5.00 33.67 9.76
C MET A 334 4.69 33.06 11.13
N LYS A 335 4.27 31.81 11.18
CA LYS A 335 4.07 31.03 12.42
C LYS A 335 5.39 30.59 13.08
N GLY A 336 6.54 30.85 12.46
CA GLY A 336 7.85 30.39 12.94
C GLY A 336 8.29 29.04 12.39
N CYS A 337 7.41 28.31 11.70
CA CYS A 337 7.71 27.05 11.05
C CYS A 337 8.41 27.32 9.69
N ARG A 338 9.73 27.49 9.73
CA ARG A 338 10.51 27.95 8.59
C ARG A 338 10.76 26.85 7.56
N TRP A 339 10.51 27.19 6.28
CA TRP A 339 10.69 26.31 5.15
C TRP A 339 11.53 26.99 4.05
N ARG A 340 12.20 26.18 3.25
CA ARG A 340 12.82 26.57 1.98
C ARG A 340 12.24 25.73 0.83
N PRO A 341 12.21 26.23 -0.42
CA PRO A 341 11.64 25.48 -1.53
C PRO A 341 12.46 24.24 -1.87
N SER A 342 11.75 23.19 -2.30
CA SER A 342 12.34 21.97 -2.87
C SER A 342 12.92 22.26 -4.26
N ASP A 343 13.85 21.38 -4.71
CA ASP A 343 14.40 21.43 -6.07
C ASP A 343 13.33 20.97 -7.09
N ARG A 344 13.11 21.82 -8.10
CA ARG A 344 12.24 21.56 -9.26
C ARG A 344 12.97 21.56 -10.60
N SER A 345 14.29 21.51 -10.60
CA SER A 345 15.06 21.40 -11.82
C SER A 345 14.61 20.20 -12.66
N ARG A 346 14.72 20.32 -13.97
CA ARG A 346 14.35 19.24 -14.90
C ARG A 346 15.12 17.98 -14.55
N GLY A 347 14.38 16.86 -14.35
CA GLY A 347 14.95 15.57 -13.95
C GLY A 347 15.16 15.38 -12.44
N SER A 348 14.81 16.36 -11.59
CA SER A 348 14.95 16.25 -10.13
C SER A 348 14.18 15.06 -9.53
N ARG A 349 13.03 14.67 -10.10
CA ARG A 349 12.28 13.48 -9.65
C ARG A 349 13.06 12.19 -9.89
N VAL A 350 13.57 12.00 -11.12
CA VAL A 350 14.37 10.81 -11.47
C VAL A 350 15.68 10.77 -10.67
N SER A 351 16.35 11.92 -10.54
CA SER A 351 17.57 12.02 -9.74
C SER A 351 17.30 11.71 -8.26
N GLY A 352 16.19 12.18 -7.72
CA GLY A 352 15.80 11.90 -6.33
C GLY A 352 15.45 10.44 -6.10
N LYS A 353 14.72 9.80 -7.04
CA LYS A 353 14.47 8.36 -7.00
C LYS A 353 15.79 7.57 -6.99
N ASN A 354 16.71 7.89 -7.90
CA ASN A 354 18.00 7.22 -7.98
C ASN A 354 18.84 7.41 -6.71
N GLU A 355 18.75 8.59 -6.07
CA GLU A 355 19.42 8.83 -4.80
C GLU A 355 18.82 8.01 -3.65
N ILE A 356 17.49 7.79 -3.64
CA ILE A 356 16.84 6.88 -2.69
C ILE A 356 17.34 5.45 -2.90
N HIS A 357 17.37 4.96 -4.16
CA HIS A 357 17.93 3.64 -4.49
C HIS A 357 19.36 3.49 -3.94
N ARG A 358 20.22 4.47 -4.23
CA ARG A 358 21.60 4.45 -3.78
C ARG A 358 21.73 4.41 -2.25
N ARG A 359 20.82 5.04 -1.52
CA ARG A 359 20.85 5.05 -0.05
C ARG A 359 20.27 3.79 0.58
N LEU A 360 19.36 3.13 -0.11
CA LEU A 360 18.83 1.84 0.32
C LEU A 360 19.82 0.68 0.07
N GLN A 361 20.75 0.83 -0.88
CA GLN A 361 21.78 -0.20 -1.08
C GLN A 361 22.65 -0.38 0.16
N VAL A 362 22.90 -1.64 0.50
CA VAL A 362 23.84 -2.02 1.56
C VAL A 362 25.25 -1.86 1.04
N ASP A 363 26.05 -1.08 1.73
CA ASP A 363 27.46 -0.89 1.41
C ASP A 363 28.24 -2.16 1.74
N GLU A 364 29.02 -2.67 0.78
CA GLU A 364 29.75 -3.94 0.89
C GLU A 364 30.82 -3.95 2.00
N PHE A 365 31.35 -2.76 2.38
CA PHE A 365 32.42 -2.66 3.36
C PHE A 365 31.86 -2.46 4.79
N THR A 366 30.78 -1.69 4.90
CA THR A 366 30.18 -1.38 6.22
C THR A 366 29.06 -2.29 6.60
N GLU A 367 28.55 -3.08 5.63
CA GLU A 367 27.36 -3.95 5.76
C GLU A 367 26.10 -3.18 6.22
N LYS A 368 26.06 -1.87 5.97
CA LYS A 368 24.95 -0.99 6.39
C LYS A 368 24.39 -0.20 5.22
N PRO A 369 23.07 0.05 5.20
CA PRO A 369 22.45 0.97 4.26
C PRO A 369 22.79 2.42 4.67
N ARG A 370 22.72 3.34 3.72
CA ARG A 370 22.95 4.78 3.97
C ARG A 370 21.71 5.52 4.46
N ILE A 371 20.57 4.83 4.54
CA ILE A 371 19.33 5.34 5.11
C ILE A 371 18.64 4.24 5.91
N VAL A 372 18.13 4.61 7.08
CA VAL A 372 17.28 3.76 7.91
C VAL A 372 16.08 4.54 8.42
N PHE A 373 15.03 3.81 8.79
CA PHE A 373 13.77 4.36 9.27
C PHE A 373 13.52 3.82 10.69
N MET A 374 13.15 4.69 11.61
CA MET A 374 12.69 4.25 12.92
C MET A 374 11.35 3.53 12.82
N ALA A 375 11.15 2.53 13.65
CA ALA A 375 9.95 1.68 13.64
C ALA A 375 8.64 2.47 13.79
N SER A 376 8.68 3.63 14.44
CA SER A 376 7.56 4.57 14.57
C SER A 376 7.13 5.23 13.25
N CYS A 377 7.99 5.23 12.20
CA CYS A 377 7.66 5.75 10.87
C CYS A 377 6.80 4.73 10.08
N THR A 378 5.68 4.34 10.63
CA THR A 378 4.87 3.19 10.17
C THR A 378 4.29 3.38 8.77
N ASN A 379 3.89 4.60 8.40
CA ASN A 379 3.33 4.89 7.09
C ASN A 379 4.41 4.88 6.00
N THR A 380 5.56 5.51 6.25
CA THR A 380 6.71 5.48 5.32
C THR A 380 7.19 4.05 5.08
N ILE A 381 7.34 3.25 6.16
CA ILE A 381 7.76 1.84 6.10
C ILE A 381 6.75 0.98 5.31
N ALA A 382 5.47 1.32 5.37
CA ALA A 382 4.43 0.61 4.63
C ALA A 382 4.35 1.05 3.15
N GLN A 383 4.47 2.37 2.88
CA GLN A 383 4.29 2.93 1.53
C GLN A 383 5.52 2.72 0.63
N LEU A 384 6.73 2.96 1.14
CA LEU A 384 7.95 2.95 0.32
C LEU A 384 8.14 1.66 -0.50
N PRO A 385 8.00 0.44 0.05
CA PRO A 385 8.13 -0.80 -0.71
C PRO A 385 6.95 -1.09 -1.65
N SER A 386 5.86 -0.34 -1.56
CA SER A 386 4.64 -0.57 -2.34
C SER A 386 4.37 0.47 -3.41
N ILE A 387 5.14 1.56 -3.48
CA ILE A 387 5.00 2.58 -4.52
C ILE A 387 5.32 1.96 -5.89
N PRO A 388 4.37 2.02 -6.86
CA PRO A 388 4.60 1.49 -8.19
C PRO A 388 5.43 2.43 -9.06
N LEU A 389 6.11 1.87 -10.05
CA LEU A 389 6.70 2.62 -11.15
C LEU A 389 5.60 3.19 -12.06
N ASP A 390 5.84 4.37 -12.62
CA ASP A 390 4.95 4.94 -13.63
C ASP A 390 4.96 4.07 -14.90
N LYS A 391 3.77 3.69 -15.38
CA LYS A 391 3.62 2.81 -16.55
C LYS A 391 4.11 3.44 -17.85
N LYS A 392 4.10 4.78 -17.94
CA LYS A 392 4.52 5.53 -19.13
C LYS A 392 5.99 5.96 -19.03
N ASN A 393 6.47 6.19 -17.83
CA ASN A 393 7.84 6.59 -17.54
C ASN A 393 8.41 5.72 -16.38
N PRO A 394 8.89 4.50 -16.66
CA PRO A 394 9.42 3.60 -15.62
C PRO A 394 10.64 4.15 -14.84
N GLU A 395 11.22 5.27 -15.29
CA GLU A 395 12.28 5.97 -14.56
C GLU A 395 11.74 6.76 -13.36
N ASP A 396 10.43 6.99 -13.27
CA ASP A 396 9.76 7.69 -12.16
C ASP A 396 8.76 6.76 -11.43
N VAL A 397 8.24 7.22 -10.32
CA VAL A 397 7.13 6.56 -9.60
C VAL A 397 5.78 7.01 -10.18
N ASP A 398 4.75 6.18 -10.04
CA ASP A 398 3.39 6.53 -10.47
C ASP A 398 2.82 7.66 -9.58
N THR A 399 2.63 8.83 -10.18
CA THR A 399 2.07 10.02 -9.52
C THR A 399 0.57 9.90 -9.20
N ASN A 400 -0.12 8.86 -9.67
CA ASN A 400 -1.49 8.57 -9.28
C ASN A 400 -1.56 7.68 -8.03
N ALA A 401 -0.44 7.11 -7.61
CA ALA A 401 -0.33 6.41 -6.34
C ALA A 401 -0.22 7.39 -5.17
N GLU A 402 -0.32 6.87 -3.96
CA GLU A 402 -0.14 7.64 -2.74
C GLU A 402 1.36 7.88 -2.51
N ASP A 403 1.90 8.98 -3.06
CA ASP A 403 3.34 9.28 -3.13
C ASP A 403 3.81 10.42 -2.19
N HIS A 404 2.93 10.94 -1.31
CA HIS A 404 3.24 12.11 -0.49
C HIS A 404 4.44 11.93 0.46
N LEU A 405 4.55 10.77 1.12
CA LEU A 405 5.72 10.48 1.97
C LEU A 405 6.97 10.20 1.14
N TYR A 406 6.83 9.61 -0.05
CA TYR A 406 7.94 9.48 -1.00
C TYR A 406 8.43 10.85 -1.48
N ASP A 407 7.53 11.77 -1.83
CA ASP A 407 7.93 13.11 -2.26
C ASP A 407 8.59 13.90 -1.12
N ALA A 408 8.07 13.80 0.11
CA ALA A 408 8.73 14.36 1.29
C ALA A 408 10.13 13.75 1.51
N LEU A 409 10.27 12.42 1.38
CA LEU A 409 11.57 11.72 1.46
C LEU A 409 12.53 12.22 0.39
N ARG A 410 12.09 12.30 -0.84
CA ARG A 410 12.84 12.80 -1.98
C ARG A 410 13.31 14.25 -1.77
N TYR A 411 12.41 15.14 -1.34
CA TYR A 411 12.77 16.54 -1.04
C TYR A 411 13.86 16.61 0.04
N GLY A 412 13.72 15.84 1.11
CA GLY A 412 14.71 15.80 2.19
C GLY A 412 16.08 15.34 1.70
N ILE A 413 16.13 14.24 0.99
CA ILE A 413 17.37 13.64 0.48
C ILE A 413 18.08 14.55 -0.51
N MET A 414 17.33 15.15 -1.45
CA MET A 414 17.92 16.01 -2.50
C MET A 414 18.52 17.31 -1.98
N THR A 415 18.13 17.77 -0.81
CA THR A 415 18.70 18.97 -0.19
C THR A 415 19.90 18.70 0.70
N ARG A 416 20.21 17.44 0.97
CA ARG A 416 21.37 17.05 1.73
C ARG A 416 22.61 17.14 0.85
N PRO A 417 23.63 17.92 1.22
CA PRO A 417 24.91 17.92 0.51
C PRO A 417 25.49 16.50 0.55
N ARG A 418 25.96 16.02 -0.59
CA ARG A 418 26.68 14.74 -0.68
C ARG A 418 27.90 14.81 0.21
N SER A 419 28.11 13.79 1.04
CA SER A 419 29.32 13.69 1.83
C SER A 419 30.49 13.34 0.91
N SER A 420 31.57 14.12 1.00
CA SER A 420 32.82 13.85 0.28
C SER A 420 33.46 12.51 0.65
N LEU A 421 33.14 11.97 1.84
CA LEU A 421 33.66 10.69 2.34
C LEU A 421 33.12 9.48 1.57
N TRP A 422 31.90 9.58 1.03
CA TRP A 422 31.24 8.47 0.32
C TRP A 422 31.37 8.57 -1.21
N ASP A 423 31.69 9.77 -1.72
CA ASP A 423 31.90 10.02 -3.15
C ASP A 423 33.42 10.15 -3.49
N TYR A 424 34.28 9.53 -2.69
CA TYR A 424 35.72 9.51 -2.96
C TYR A 424 35.97 8.72 -4.24
N ASP A 425 36.12 9.46 -5.34
CA ASP A 425 36.60 8.97 -6.63
C ASP A 425 38.04 9.47 -6.84
N PRO A 426 39.04 8.58 -6.69
CA PRO A 426 40.42 8.95 -6.86
C PRO A 426 40.74 9.54 -8.24
N ALA A 427 39.93 9.26 -9.26
CA ALA A 427 40.09 9.76 -10.61
C ALA A 427 39.63 11.23 -10.76
N LYS A 428 38.66 11.70 -9.97
CA LYS A 428 38.17 13.10 -10.02
C LYS A 428 39.07 14.09 -9.31
N GLN A 429 39.89 13.66 -8.35
CA GLN A 429 40.86 14.56 -7.69
C GLN A 429 42.02 14.93 -8.57
N ARG A 430 42.35 14.17 -9.61
CA ARG A 430 43.45 14.51 -10.54
C ARG A 430 43.10 15.63 -11.52
N SER A 431 41.84 16.00 -11.70
CA SER A 431 41.40 17.06 -12.61
C SER A 431 41.26 18.45 -11.95
N GLY A 432 41.43 18.56 -10.62
CA GLY A 432 41.22 19.79 -9.86
C GLY A 432 42.46 20.65 -9.60
N PHE A 433 43.66 20.23 -9.99
CA PHE A 433 44.84 21.08 -9.97
C PHE A 433 44.97 21.82 -11.31
N GLN A 434 44.15 22.83 -11.53
CA GLN A 434 44.52 23.92 -12.42
C GLN A 434 45.40 24.85 -11.61
N ALA A 435 46.65 25.06 -12.08
CA ALA A 435 47.55 26.05 -11.53
C ALA A 435 46.84 27.42 -11.48
N ALA A 436 46.83 28.06 -10.33
CA ALA A 436 46.17 29.35 -10.12
C ALA A 436 46.75 30.48 -10.99
N ASP A 437 47.87 30.25 -11.66
CA ASP A 437 48.45 31.16 -12.63
C ASP A 437 49.21 30.36 -13.71
N SER A 438 48.76 30.45 -14.96
CA SER A 438 49.36 29.79 -16.11
C SER A 438 50.72 30.47 -16.55
N ARG A 439 51.15 31.51 -15.88
CA ARG A 439 52.40 32.23 -16.17
C ARG A 439 53.59 31.77 -15.34
N PHE A 440 53.37 30.97 -14.31
CA PHE A 440 54.44 30.39 -13.51
C PHE A 440 54.33 28.87 -13.58
N GLY A 441 54.90 28.28 -14.60
CA GLY A 441 54.97 26.85 -14.80
C GLY A 441 55.82 26.17 -13.73
N TYR A 442 55.21 25.84 -12.60
CA TYR A 442 55.65 24.88 -11.58
C TYR A 442 54.49 24.02 -11.12
#